data_563891c2b87f6e579c370a6dcec374f0
#
_entry.id   563891c2b87f6e579c370a6dcec374f0
#
_cell.length_a   1.000
_cell.length_b   1.000
_cell.length_c   1.000
_cell.angle_alpha   90.00
_cell.angle_beta   90.00
_cell.angle_gamma   90.00
#
_symmetry.space_group_name_H-M   'P 1'
#
loop_
_entity.id
_entity.type
_entity.pdbx_description
1 polymer ?
#
loop_
_entity_poly.entity_id
_entity_poly.type
_entity_poly.pdbx_seq_one_letter_code
_entity_poly.pdbx_strand_id
1 'polypeptide(L)'
;MKRLALTTFAALGLMAGAAAADPVYGMWKTIPDDNGNFGHIQMAACGSKICGTLVKSFGSDGGEISSDNNGKKIIWDMKSDGGGKYSGGKVWSPDRDKTYKSRMQLSGSNLKIEGCVLGICRDGGIWKRVN
;
A
#
# COMPACT_ATOMS: atom_id res chain seq x y z
N MET A 1 -9.46 35.02 39.97
CA MET A 1 -9.36 34.76 39.61
C MET A 1 -8.87 34.02 38.95
N LYS A 2 -8.76 33.41 38.55
CA LYS A 2 -8.44 32.83 38.05
C LYS A 2 -8.61 32.08 37.28
N ARG A 3 -8.72 31.43 36.75
CA ARG A 3 -9.03 30.77 36.18
C ARG A 3 -8.66 30.52 35.04
N LEU A 4 -8.46 30.28 34.47
CA LEU A 4 -8.14 30.29 33.42
C LEU A 4 -7.40 29.35 32.86
N ALA A 5 -6.93 28.68 32.94
CA ALA A 5 -6.09 27.79 32.48
C ALA A 5 -6.59 26.75 31.69
N LEU A 6 -7.69 26.63 31.52
CA LEU A 6 -8.19 25.63 30.87
C LEU A 6 -7.98 25.48 29.52
N THR A 7 -7.76 26.30 28.84
CA THR A 7 -7.67 26.25 27.50
C THR A 7 -6.70 25.34 26.92
N THR A 8 -5.71 24.97 27.58
CA THR A 8 -4.70 24.21 27.03
C THR A 8 -5.11 22.89 26.60
N PHE A 9 -6.11 22.33 27.12
CA PHE A 9 -6.46 21.10 26.74
C PHE A 9 -6.84 20.93 25.38
N ALA A 10 -7.49 21.77 24.73
CA ALA A 10 -7.92 21.66 23.39
C ALA A 10 -6.79 21.37 22.46
N ALA A 11 -5.66 21.93 22.70
CA ALA A 11 -4.58 21.74 21.79
C ALA A 11 -4.12 20.33 21.73
N LEU A 12 -4.18 19.65 22.83
CA LEU A 12 -3.74 18.30 22.83
C LEU A 12 -4.58 17.41 22.01
N GLY A 13 -5.82 17.62 22.03
CA GLY A 13 -6.70 16.79 21.26
C GLY A 13 -6.42 16.88 19.79
N LEU A 14 -6.06 18.05 19.31
CA LEU A 14 -5.79 18.19 17.93
C LEU A 14 -4.55 17.48 17.53
N MET A 15 -3.56 17.49 18.33
CA MET A 15 -2.34 16.84 17.98
C MET A 15 -2.51 15.35 17.84
N ALA A 16 -3.29 14.76 18.68
CA ALA A 16 -3.49 13.33 18.61
C ALA A 16 -4.10 12.91 17.29
N GLY A 17 -4.95 13.74 16.72
CA GLY A 17 -5.58 13.37 15.47
C GLY A 17 -4.67 13.50 14.27
N ALA A 18 -3.55 14.20 14.42
CA ALA A 18 -2.72 14.44 13.26
C ALA A 18 -1.77 13.30 12.96
N ALA A 19 -1.75 12.27 13.76
CA ALA A 19 -0.73 11.25 13.62
C ALA A 19 -1.18 10.01 12.88
N ALA A 20 -2.11 10.12 11.97
CA ALA A 20 -2.72 8.93 11.45
C ALA A 20 -2.19 8.39 10.13
N ALA A 21 -1.41 9.12 9.39
CA ALA A 21 -1.02 8.69 8.06
C ALA A 21 0.20 7.78 8.07
N ASP A 22 0.13 6.67 7.37
CA ASP A 22 1.27 5.79 7.19
C ASP A 22 2.05 6.21 5.95
N PRO A 23 3.38 6.18 6.00
CA PRO A 23 4.19 6.60 4.84
C PRO A 23 3.99 5.75 3.60
N VAL A 24 3.40 4.56 3.70
CA VAL A 24 3.14 3.74 2.53
C VAL A 24 1.91 4.21 1.76
N TYR A 25 1.06 5.03 2.36
CA TYR A 25 -0.13 5.51 1.66
C TYR A 25 0.28 6.32 0.44
N GLY A 26 -0.50 6.22 -0.60
CA GLY A 26 -0.28 6.92 -1.86
C GLY A 26 -0.32 5.99 -3.04
N MET A 27 0.16 6.47 -4.18
CA MET A 27 0.06 5.76 -5.44
C MET A 27 1.39 5.12 -5.80
N TRP A 28 1.33 3.88 -6.24
CA TRP A 28 2.50 3.09 -6.58
C TRP A 28 2.36 2.47 -7.96
N LYS A 29 3.45 2.46 -8.71
CA LYS A 29 3.51 1.83 -10.03
C LYS A 29 4.10 0.44 -9.88
N THR A 30 3.38 -0.57 -10.38
CA THR A 30 3.85 -1.96 -10.32
C THR A 30 4.93 -2.21 -11.37
N ILE A 31 5.63 -3.33 -11.24
CA ILE A 31 6.52 -3.76 -12.32
C ILE A 31 5.68 -4.27 -13.47
N PRO A 32 6.19 -4.19 -14.70
CA PRO A 32 5.47 -4.75 -15.84
C PRO A 32 5.33 -6.26 -15.73
N ASP A 33 4.20 -6.77 -16.19
CA ASP A 33 3.98 -8.21 -16.31
C ASP A 33 4.65 -8.75 -17.59
N ASP A 34 4.39 -10.01 -17.92
CA ASP A 34 5.00 -10.64 -19.08
C ASP A 34 4.60 -10.00 -20.40
N ASN A 35 3.49 -9.30 -20.44
CA ASN A 35 3.02 -8.58 -21.63
C ASN A 35 3.45 -7.12 -21.63
N GLY A 36 4.18 -6.69 -20.61
CA GLY A 36 4.61 -5.30 -20.46
C GLY A 36 3.56 -4.40 -19.84
N ASN A 37 2.44 -4.94 -19.41
CA ASN A 37 1.38 -4.14 -18.79
C ASN A 37 1.70 -3.89 -17.32
N PHE A 38 1.31 -2.73 -16.83
CA PHE A 38 1.52 -2.38 -15.42
C PHE A 38 0.31 -1.61 -14.89
N GLY A 39 0.31 -1.35 -13.62
CA GLY A 39 -0.81 -0.65 -12.99
C GLY A 39 -0.38 0.32 -11.93
N HIS A 40 -1.32 1.18 -11.55
CA HIS A 40 -1.17 2.06 -10.41
C HIS A 40 -2.02 1.52 -9.26
N ILE A 41 -1.39 1.32 -8.13
CA ILE A 41 -2.01 0.79 -6.92
C ILE A 41 -2.10 1.91 -5.89
N GLN A 42 -3.32 2.15 -5.39
CA GLN A 42 -3.52 3.12 -4.32
C GLN A 42 -3.44 2.39 -2.98
N MET A 43 -2.41 2.69 -2.19
CA MET A 43 -2.29 2.17 -0.84
C MET A 43 -2.99 3.12 0.12
N ALA A 44 -3.85 2.58 0.97
CA ALA A 44 -4.65 3.38 1.87
C ALA A 44 -5.07 2.57 3.09
N ALA A 45 -5.60 3.25 4.09
CA ALA A 45 -6.15 2.60 5.26
C ALA A 45 -7.37 1.76 4.88
N CYS A 46 -7.50 0.61 5.51
CA CYS A 46 -8.58 -0.33 5.29
C CYS A 46 -9.01 -0.79 6.69
N GLY A 47 -9.77 0.04 7.39
CA GLY A 47 -10.01 -0.17 8.81
C GLY A 47 -8.69 -0.03 9.58
N SER A 48 -8.37 -1.01 10.39
CA SER A 48 -7.11 -1.01 11.15
C SER A 48 -5.93 -1.57 10.34
N LYS A 49 -6.19 -1.98 9.11
CA LYS A 49 -5.16 -2.57 8.25
C LYS A 49 -4.91 -1.67 7.05
N ILE A 50 -4.02 -2.11 6.15
CA ILE A 50 -3.65 -1.37 4.95
C ILE A 50 -4.02 -2.22 3.74
N CYS A 51 -4.63 -1.57 2.75
CA CYS A 51 -4.99 -2.21 1.48
C CYS A 51 -4.38 -1.47 0.32
N GLY A 52 -4.20 -2.18 -0.79
CA GLY A 52 -3.79 -1.60 -2.06
C GLY A 52 -4.80 -1.98 -3.14
N THR A 53 -5.34 -1.00 -3.81
CA THR A 53 -6.37 -1.18 -4.83
C THR A 53 -5.81 -0.78 -6.20
N LEU A 54 -6.05 -1.61 -7.20
CA LEU A 54 -5.68 -1.26 -8.58
C LEU A 54 -6.64 -0.19 -9.06
N VAL A 55 -6.13 0.98 -9.39
CA VAL A 55 -6.99 2.09 -9.81
C VAL A 55 -6.86 2.41 -11.28
N LYS A 56 -5.71 2.13 -11.89
CA LYS A 56 -5.50 2.33 -13.33
C LYS A 56 -4.59 1.26 -13.87
N SER A 57 -4.80 0.92 -15.13
CA SER A 57 -3.98 -0.07 -15.85
C SER A 57 -3.39 0.56 -17.10
N PHE A 58 -2.20 0.13 -17.47
CA PHE A 58 -1.44 0.69 -18.58
C PHE A 58 -0.87 -0.42 -19.44
N GLY A 59 -0.82 -0.19 -20.74
CA GLY A 59 -0.22 -1.12 -21.67
C GLY A 59 1.29 -0.93 -21.75
N SER A 60 1.93 -1.80 -22.53
CA SER A 60 3.37 -1.79 -22.69
C SER A 60 3.91 -0.51 -23.32
N ASP A 61 3.08 0.24 -24.02
CA ASP A 61 3.46 1.51 -24.61
C ASP A 61 3.31 2.68 -23.61
N GLY A 62 2.85 2.40 -22.40
CA GLY A 62 2.64 3.42 -21.38
C GLY A 62 1.28 4.11 -21.45
N GLY A 63 0.44 3.76 -22.42
CA GLY A 63 -0.90 4.34 -22.53
C GLY A 63 -1.89 3.63 -21.60
N GLU A 64 -2.83 4.39 -21.08
CA GLU A 64 -3.85 3.82 -20.19
C GLU A 64 -4.77 2.88 -20.97
N ILE A 65 -5.09 1.75 -20.37
CA ILE A 65 -5.97 0.75 -20.96
C ILE A 65 -7.08 0.39 -19.99
N SER A 66 -8.16 -0.16 -20.51
CA SER A 66 -9.22 -0.71 -19.68
C SER A 66 -8.78 -2.04 -19.11
N SER A 67 -9.26 -2.36 -17.93
CA SER A 67 -9.03 -3.67 -17.31
C SER A 67 -10.18 -4.01 -16.38
N ASP A 68 -10.63 -5.25 -16.44
CA ASP A 68 -11.66 -5.73 -15.52
C ASP A 68 -11.15 -5.79 -14.10
N ASN A 69 -9.85 -5.69 -13.90
CA ASN A 69 -9.24 -5.74 -12.57
C ASN A 69 -9.18 -4.37 -11.90
N ASN A 70 -9.49 -3.30 -12.63
CA ASN A 70 -9.53 -1.97 -12.02
C ASN A 70 -10.61 -1.95 -10.93
N GLY A 71 -10.24 -1.44 -9.77
CA GLY A 71 -11.11 -1.42 -8.60
C GLY A 71 -10.92 -2.61 -7.66
N LYS A 72 -10.15 -3.62 -8.07
CA LYS A 72 -9.93 -4.78 -7.21
C LYS A 72 -8.79 -4.54 -6.23
N LYS A 73 -8.92 -5.12 -5.04
CA LYS A 73 -7.83 -5.10 -4.08
C LYS A 73 -6.76 -6.08 -4.51
N ILE A 74 -5.54 -5.58 -4.60
CA ILE A 74 -4.36 -6.37 -4.91
C ILE A 74 -3.64 -6.77 -3.63
N ILE A 75 -3.66 -5.89 -2.63
CA ILE A 75 -3.05 -6.13 -1.32
C ILE A 75 -4.10 -5.86 -0.25
N TRP A 76 -4.17 -6.69 0.76
CA TRP A 76 -5.09 -6.47 1.88
C TRP A 76 -4.53 -7.04 3.18
N ASP A 77 -5.14 -6.64 4.28
CA ASP A 77 -4.78 -7.07 5.63
C ASP A 77 -3.33 -6.81 6.03
N MET A 78 -2.69 -5.87 5.37
CA MET A 78 -1.29 -5.57 5.67
C MET A 78 -1.19 -4.73 6.94
N LYS A 79 -0.18 -5.01 7.76
CA LYS A 79 0.01 -4.33 9.02
C LYS A 79 1.42 -3.77 9.10
N SER A 80 1.57 -2.55 9.58
CA SER A 80 2.87 -1.95 9.79
C SER A 80 3.55 -2.59 11.01
N ASP A 81 4.80 -2.99 10.83
CA ASP A 81 5.64 -3.50 11.92
C ASP A 81 6.65 -2.44 12.37
N GLY A 82 6.61 -1.25 11.77
CA GLY A 82 7.57 -0.20 12.07
C GLY A 82 8.81 -0.29 11.20
N GLY A 83 9.52 0.80 11.07
CA GLY A 83 10.79 0.82 10.32
C GLY A 83 10.63 0.54 8.84
N GLY A 84 9.46 0.79 8.28
CA GLY A 84 9.22 0.54 6.85
C GLY A 84 8.88 -0.90 6.52
N LYS A 85 8.66 -1.74 7.53
CA LYS A 85 8.32 -3.16 7.31
C LYS A 85 6.84 -3.40 7.54
N TYR A 86 6.26 -4.26 6.71
CA TYR A 86 4.85 -4.59 6.75
C TYR A 86 4.68 -6.09 6.58
N SER A 87 3.73 -6.68 7.29
CA SER A 87 3.50 -8.12 7.25
C SER A 87 2.05 -8.47 7.55
N GLY A 88 1.75 -9.75 7.51
CA GLY A 88 0.45 -10.28 7.91
C GLY A 88 -0.62 -10.15 6.86
N GLY A 89 -0.30 -9.60 5.71
CA GLY A 89 -1.27 -9.40 4.65
C GLY A 89 -1.18 -10.43 3.55
N LYS A 90 -1.90 -10.13 2.47
CA LYS A 90 -1.95 -10.98 1.28
C LYS A 90 -1.82 -10.15 0.03
N VAL A 91 -1.30 -10.76 -1.02
CA VAL A 91 -1.21 -10.15 -2.34
C VAL A 91 -1.82 -11.10 -3.36
N TRP A 92 -2.63 -10.54 -4.26
CA TRP A 92 -3.21 -11.29 -5.36
C TRP A 92 -2.44 -10.97 -6.64
N SER A 93 -2.05 -12.01 -7.36
CA SER A 93 -1.35 -11.90 -8.64
C SER A 93 -2.36 -12.10 -9.75
N PRO A 94 -2.74 -11.04 -10.48
CA PRO A 94 -3.77 -11.17 -11.53
C PRO A 94 -3.39 -12.12 -12.66
N ASP A 95 -2.13 -12.13 -13.06
CA ASP A 95 -1.69 -12.97 -14.17
C ASP A 95 -1.65 -14.45 -13.81
N ARG A 96 -1.56 -14.79 -12.54
CA ARG A 96 -1.60 -16.18 -12.10
C ARG A 96 -2.91 -16.56 -11.44
N ASP A 97 -3.73 -15.54 -11.13
CA ASP A 97 -4.96 -15.68 -10.36
C ASP A 97 -4.69 -16.48 -9.08
N LYS A 98 -3.66 -16.07 -8.36
CA LYS A 98 -3.30 -16.70 -7.09
C LYS A 98 -3.06 -15.65 -6.02
N THR A 99 -3.42 -16.02 -4.80
CA THR A 99 -3.22 -15.18 -3.62
C THR A 99 -2.11 -15.78 -2.76
N TYR A 100 -1.20 -14.94 -2.35
CA TYR A 100 -0.07 -15.34 -1.52
C TYR A 100 -0.08 -14.56 -0.21
N LYS A 101 0.44 -15.16 0.85
CA LYS A 101 0.80 -14.37 2.02
C LYS A 101 1.85 -13.37 1.57
N SER A 102 1.83 -12.19 2.13
CA SER A 102 2.70 -11.12 1.65
C SER A 102 3.30 -10.32 2.78
N ARG A 103 4.48 -9.81 2.52
CA ARG A 103 5.12 -8.81 3.34
C ARG A 103 5.72 -7.76 2.42
N MET A 104 5.97 -6.57 2.96
CA MET A 104 6.47 -5.46 2.17
C MET A 104 7.58 -4.74 2.93
N GLN A 105 8.41 -4.03 2.20
CA GLN A 105 9.41 -3.16 2.79
C GLN A 105 9.46 -1.84 2.02
N LEU A 106 9.24 -0.76 2.75
CA LEU A 106 9.27 0.58 2.21
C LEU A 106 10.66 1.18 2.41
N SER A 107 11.23 1.72 1.36
CA SER A 107 12.51 2.41 1.43
C SER A 107 12.44 3.61 0.48
N GLY A 108 12.16 4.78 1.03
CA GLY A 108 12.01 6.00 0.23
C GLY A 108 10.89 5.88 -0.78
N SER A 109 11.21 5.98 -2.05
CA SER A 109 10.25 5.90 -3.14
C SER A 109 10.09 4.48 -3.68
N ASN A 110 10.64 3.50 -3.00
CA ASN A 110 10.58 2.09 -3.42
C ASN A 110 9.77 1.29 -2.42
N LEU A 111 8.91 0.41 -2.93
CA LEU A 111 8.15 -0.50 -2.10
C LEU A 111 8.39 -1.92 -2.61
N LYS A 112 9.12 -2.70 -1.84
CA LYS A 112 9.39 -4.09 -2.20
C LYS A 112 8.21 -4.94 -1.77
N ILE A 113 7.67 -5.70 -2.70
CA ILE A 113 6.56 -6.60 -2.43
C ILE A 113 7.08 -8.03 -2.47
N GLU A 114 6.74 -8.82 -1.47
CA GLU A 114 7.10 -10.24 -1.44
C GLU A 114 5.86 -11.10 -1.30
N GLY A 115 5.84 -12.22 -2.00
CA GLY A 115 4.83 -13.25 -1.84
C GLY A 115 5.46 -14.47 -1.19
N CYS A 116 4.76 -15.08 -0.25
CA CYS A 116 5.31 -16.16 0.55
C CYS A 116 4.46 -17.42 0.45
N VAL A 117 5.11 -18.57 0.29
CA VAL A 117 4.46 -19.87 0.26
C VAL A 117 5.25 -20.80 1.17
N LEU A 118 4.59 -21.39 2.13
CA LEU A 118 5.20 -22.35 3.07
C LEU A 118 6.45 -21.76 3.76
N GLY A 119 6.35 -20.49 4.13
CA GLY A 119 7.45 -19.81 4.83
C GLY A 119 8.57 -19.30 3.95
N ILE A 120 8.53 -19.57 2.66
CA ILE A 120 9.54 -19.08 1.72
C ILE A 120 8.98 -17.88 1.00
N CYS A 121 9.62 -16.73 1.13
CA CYS A 121 9.21 -15.49 0.50
C CYS A 121 10.06 -15.19 -0.71
N ARG A 122 9.38 -14.78 -1.80
CA ARG A 122 10.05 -14.43 -3.04
C ARG A 122 9.72 -13.00 -3.41
N ASP A 123 10.66 -12.36 -4.07
CA ASP A 123 10.52 -10.99 -4.49
C ASP A 123 9.46 -10.90 -5.60
N GLY A 124 8.44 -10.10 -5.37
CA GLY A 124 7.40 -9.81 -6.37
C GLY A 124 7.64 -8.50 -7.09
N GLY A 125 8.82 -7.91 -6.91
CA GLY A 125 9.22 -6.69 -7.58
C GLY A 125 9.24 -5.49 -6.66
N ILE A 126 9.85 -4.44 -7.16
CA ILE A 126 9.92 -3.17 -6.44
C ILE A 126 8.98 -2.19 -7.15
N TRP A 127 7.95 -1.78 -6.43
CA TRP A 127 7.03 -0.77 -6.95
C TRP A 127 7.60 0.61 -6.70
N LYS A 128 7.33 1.54 -7.58
CA LYS A 128 7.85 2.89 -7.50
C LYS A 128 6.73 3.87 -7.15
N ARG A 129 7.05 4.83 -6.30
CA ARG A 129 6.07 5.84 -5.92
C ARG A 129 5.76 6.73 -7.10
N VAL A 130 4.47 6.94 -7.36
CA VAL A 130 4.02 7.83 -8.43
C VAL A 130 3.86 9.24 -7.88
N ASN A 131 3.45 9.37 -6.65
CA ASN A 131 3.27 10.69 -6.05
C ASN A 131 3.43 10.67 -4.54
#